data_f39f8c60287ffef781c59bd1e2e63daa
#
_entry.id   f39f8c60287ffef781c59bd1e2e63daa
#
_cell.length_a   1.000
_cell.length_b   1.000
_cell.length_c   1.000
_cell.angle_alpha   90.00
_cell.angle_beta   90.00
_cell.angle_gamma   90.00
#
_symmetry.space_group_name_H-M   'P 1'
#
loop_
_entity.id
_entity.type
_entity.pdbx_description
1 polymer ?
#
loop_
_entity_poly.entity_id
_entity_poly.type
_entity_poly.pdbx_seq_one_letter_code
_entity_poly.pdbx_strand_id
1 'polypeptide(L)'
;MSTGADIKTTVGDISNDGNLNMAQQQSSRRGFCSFPHGIALILQLCNFSIYTQQMNLSIAIPAMVNNTAPPSQPNASTEVPSTESQHYWNETLKGFKAVAPTYDWSPEIQGIILSSLNYGSFLAPIPVGYIAGIFGAKYVVGAGLFISSVLTLFIPLAADVGVTLLIVLRVVQGIAQVMVLTGQFSIWVKWAPPLERTQLTSIAASGAVLGSFIILLVGGLLCQTIGWPYVFYIFGGIGCACCLLCFPLIYDDPVNHPFISAGEKTYIVCSLAQQDCSPGWSLPIKAMIKSLPLWAILVSYFCEHWLFYIIMAYTPTYISSVLQVNLRDSGILSSLPSVVGSICIVLGGLLADFLLSRKILRLITIRKLFTAIGVLFPSVILVFLPWVRSSHSVTITFLVLCSAGSSLCQAGSLINFLDIAPRYSSFLRGLMQVFAHTAGAISPTTVGFFISQDSEFGWRNVFLLSAAINILGLAFYLIFGSADLQDWAKEQTFTHLSANREMR
;
A
#
# COMPACT_ATOMS: atom_id res chain seq x y z
N MET A 1 -15.88 -15.91 -40.08
CA MET A 1 -16.48 -17.10 -39.46
C MET A 1 -15.71 -18.32 -39.98
N SER A 2 -14.97 -18.99 -39.18
CA SER A 2 -14.14 -20.21 -39.39
C SER A 2 -12.67 -19.99 -39.07
N THR A 3 -12.31 -19.91 -37.81
CA THR A 3 -10.94 -20.15 -37.28
C THR A 3 -10.91 -20.43 -35.77
N GLY A 4 -12.09 -20.58 -35.12
CA GLY A 4 -12.20 -20.84 -33.70
C GLY A 4 -12.36 -22.33 -33.29
N ALA A 5 -12.54 -23.23 -34.27
CA ALA A 5 -12.82 -24.65 -34.01
C ALA A 5 -11.57 -25.52 -34.02
N ASP A 6 -10.51 -25.14 -34.72
CA ASP A 6 -9.32 -26.01 -34.92
C ASP A 6 -8.30 -25.98 -33.77
N ILE A 7 -8.43 -25.03 -32.83
CA ILE A 7 -7.51 -24.95 -31.68
C ILE A 7 -7.98 -25.84 -30.51
N LYS A 8 -9.26 -26.19 -30.44
CA LYS A 8 -9.79 -27.04 -29.37
C LYS A 8 -9.56 -28.54 -29.54
N THR A 9 -9.28 -28.99 -30.77
CA THR A 9 -9.09 -30.42 -31.08
C THR A 9 -7.65 -30.92 -30.95
N THR A 10 -6.67 -30.02 -30.88
CA THR A 10 -5.24 -30.41 -30.76
C THR A 10 -4.73 -30.45 -29.30
N VAL A 11 -5.55 -30.08 -28.31
CA VAL A 11 -5.15 -30.05 -26.89
C VAL A 11 -5.53 -31.34 -26.13
N GLY A 12 -6.23 -32.27 -26.80
CA GLY A 12 -6.84 -33.44 -26.15
C GLY A 12 -5.93 -34.66 -25.90
N ASP A 13 -4.73 -34.72 -26.48
CA ASP A 13 -3.94 -36.00 -26.49
C ASP A 13 -2.47 -35.90 -26.16
N ILE A 14 -2.04 -34.94 -25.31
CA ILE A 14 -0.63 -34.93 -24.85
C ILE A 14 -0.63 -35.18 -23.35
N SER A 15 -0.06 -36.34 -22.98
CA SER A 15 0.08 -36.83 -21.60
C SER A 15 0.57 -35.75 -20.62
N ASN A 16 -0.15 -35.56 -19.50
CA ASN A 16 0.01 -34.51 -18.51
C ASN A 16 1.42 -34.43 -17.84
N ASP A 17 2.14 -35.53 -17.75
CA ASP A 17 3.44 -35.59 -17.04
C ASP A 17 4.62 -35.09 -17.88
N GLY A 18 4.60 -35.23 -19.19
CA GLY A 18 5.65 -34.75 -20.08
C GLY A 18 5.68 -33.22 -20.21
N ASN A 19 4.51 -32.58 -20.16
CA ASN A 19 4.38 -31.13 -20.25
C ASN A 19 4.77 -30.42 -18.95
N LEU A 20 4.53 -31.03 -17.78
CA LEU A 20 4.95 -30.47 -16.49
C LEU A 20 6.47 -30.41 -16.37
N ASN A 21 7.15 -31.48 -16.81
CA ASN A 21 8.61 -31.55 -16.80
C ASN A 21 9.25 -30.59 -17.81
N MET A 22 8.66 -30.40 -18.99
CA MET A 22 9.15 -29.42 -19.96
C MET A 22 8.89 -27.97 -19.50
N ALA A 23 7.76 -27.67 -18.87
CA ALA A 23 7.47 -26.35 -18.30
C ALA A 23 8.40 -26.04 -17.11
N GLN A 24 8.70 -27.00 -16.25
CA GLN A 24 9.68 -26.84 -15.16
C GLN A 24 11.12 -26.71 -15.66
N GLN A 25 11.52 -27.46 -16.69
CA GLN A 25 12.85 -27.31 -17.30
C GLN A 25 13.02 -25.99 -18.06
N GLN A 26 11.96 -25.47 -18.69
CA GLN A 26 11.98 -24.16 -19.33
C GLN A 26 11.99 -23.01 -18.31
N SER A 27 11.30 -23.13 -17.19
CA SER A 27 11.36 -22.17 -16.06
C SER A 27 12.78 -22.06 -15.50
N SER A 28 13.48 -23.18 -15.33
CA SER A 28 14.87 -23.23 -14.82
C SER A 28 15.92 -22.58 -15.75
N ARG A 29 15.63 -22.39 -17.03
CA ARG A 29 16.55 -21.80 -18.02
C ARG A 29 16.28 -20.32 -18.32
N ARG A 30 15.22 -19.70 -17.75
CA ARG A 30 14.88 -18.31 -18.04
C ARG A 30 15.59 -17.38 -17.07
N GLY A 31 16.50 -16.57 -17.61
CA GLY A 31 17.12 -15.45 -16.91
C GLY A 31 16.09 -14.36 -16.59
N PHE A 32 16.49 -13.37 -15.80
CA PHE A 32 15.71 -12.17 -15.36
C PHE A 32 15.10 -11.34 -16.51
N CYS A 33 15.27 -11.69 -17.77
CA CYS A 33 14.81 -10.96 -18.96
C CYS A 33 13.55 -11.57 -19.62
N SER A 34 12.60 -12.11 -18.86
CA SER A 34 11.30 -12.52 -19.41
C SER A 34 10.34 -11.32 -19.48
N PHE A 35 9.40 -11.36 -20.43
CA PHE A 35 8.44 -10.27 -20.65
C PHE A 35 7.57 -9.94 -19.42
N PRO A 36 7.08 -10.92 -18.63
CA PRO A 36 6.39 -10.65 -17.37
C PRO A 36 7.20 -9.84 -16.36
N HIS A 37 8.53 -9.98 -16.31
CA HIS A 37 9.39 -9.15 -15.47
C HIS A 37 9.41 -7.69 -15.94
N GLY A 38 9.38 -7.45 -17.27
CA GLY A 38 9.24 -6.11 -17.83
C GLY A 38 7.94 -5.43 -17.39
N ILE A 39 6.82 -6.16 -17.40
CA ILE A 39 5.53 -5.65 -16.88
C ILE A 39 5.62 -5.39 -15.37
N ALA A 40 6.28 -6.26 -14.61
CA ALA A 40 6.47 -6.03 -13.18
C ALA A 40 7.24 -4.73 -12.89
N LEU A 41 8.27 -4.42 -13.67
CA LEU A 41 9.02 -3.15 -13.57
C LEU A 41 8.17 -1.94 -13.96
N ILE A 42 7.33 -2.06 -14.99
CA ILE A 42 6.40 -0.99 -15.39
C ILE A 42 5.39 -0.73 -14.25
N LEU A 43 4.81 -1.77 -13.67
CA LEU A 43 3.87 -1.65 -12.56
C LEU A 43 4.58 -1.18 -11.28
N GLN A 44 5.87 -1.49 -11.09
CA GLN A 44 6.69 -0.91 -10.03
C GLN A 44 6.79 0.61 -10.16
N LEU A 45 7.00 1.15 -11.37
CA LEU A 45 7.02 2.60 -11.62
C LEU A 45 5.64 3.23 -11.37
N CYS A 46 4.55 2.56 -11.75
CA CYS A 46 3.19 3.01 -11.42
C CYS A 46 2.98 3.09 -9.91
N ASN A 47 3.37 2.06 -9.16
CA ASN A 47 3.26 2.05 -7.71
C ASN A 47 4.15 3.10 -7.06
N PHE A 48 5.39 3.26 -7.52
CA PHE A 48 6.27 4.34 -7.09
C PHE A 48 5.58 5.70 -7.21
N SER A 49 5.01 5.99 -8.38
CA SER A 49 4.34 7.26 -8.64
C SER A 49 3.12 7.47 -7.74
N ILE A 50 2.27 6.46 -7.57
CA ILE A 50 1.07 6.53 -6.73
C ILE A 50 1.44 6.78 -5.27
N TYR A 51 2.42 6.06 -4.72
CA TYR A 51 2.81 6.19 -3.31
C TYR A 51 3.55 7.50 -3.01
N THR A 52 4.32 8.05 -3.96
CA THR A 52 4.86 9.41 -3.82
C THR A 52 3.75 10.44 -3.73
N GLN A 53 2.69 10.31 -4.55
CA GLN A 53 1.54 11.21 -4.55
C GLN A 53 0.63 11.01 -3.33
N GLN A 54 0.60 9.82 -2.74
CA GLN A 54 -0.15 9.54 -1.53
C GLN A 54 0.47 10.22 -0.31
N MET A 55 1.81 10.21 -0.23
CA MET A 55 2.55 10.70 0.94
C MET A 55 3.02 12.16 0.84
N ASN A 56 2.90 12.81 -0.33
CA ASN A 56 3.40 14.16 -0.55
C ASN A 56 2.84 15.17 0.46
N LEU A 57 1.56 15.05 0.82
CA LEU A 57 0.90 15.97 1.73
C LEU A 57 1.35 15.78 3.19
N SER A 58 1.67 14.55 3.61
CA SER A 58 2.13 14.28 4.97
C SER A 58 3.47 14.97 5.27
N ILE A 59 4.38 15.05 4.29
CA ILE A 59 5.65 15.78 4.42
C ILE A 59 5.50 17.29 4.17
N ALA A 60 4.49 17.70 3.37
CA ALA A 60 4.28 19.11 3.03
C ALA A 60 3.50 19.88 4.11
N ILE A 61 2.54 19.25 4.82
CA ILE A 61 1.71 19.92 5.83
C ILE A 61 2.53 20.69 6.88
N PRO A 62 3.61 20.14 7.47
CA PRO A 62 4.41 20.91 8.42
C PRO A 62 5.03 22.18 7.84
N ALA A 63 5.23 22.24 6.52
CA ALA A 63 5.73 23.44 5.82
C ALA A 63 4.59 24.39 5.38
N MET A 64 3.37 23.87 5.22
CA MET A 64 2.20 24.63 4.77
C MET A 64 1.52 25.37 5.91
N VAL A 65 1.66 24.92 7.14
CA VAL A 65 0.93 25.45 8.30
C VAL A 65 1.83 26.34 9.14
N ASN A 66 1.32 27.53 9.52
CA ASN A 66 1.96 28.42 10.47
C ASN A 66 1.94 27.79 11.87
N ASN A 67 2.99 27.07 12.24
CA ASN A 67 3.22 26.73 13.64
C ASN A 67 3.84 27.97 14.32
N THR A 68 3.02 28.88 14.80
CA THR A 68 3.45 29.94 15.70
C THR A 68 3.76 29.38 17.09
N ALA A 69 4.89 28.66 17.17
CA ALA A 69 5.64 28.65 18.43
C ALA A 69 6.35 30.00 18.50
N PRO A 70 6.28 30.75 19.64
CA PRO A 70 6.96 32.02 19.76
C PRO A 70 8.45 31.82 19.48
N PRO A 71 9.10 32.73 18.72
CA PRO A 71 10.51 32.62 18.45
C PRO A 71 11.25 32.75 19.79
N SER A 72 11.85 31.66 20.27
CA SER A 72 12.89 31.74 21.27
C SER A 72 14.00 32.57 20.65
N GLN A 73 14.24 33.76 21.23
CA GLN A 73 15.29 34.68 20.82
C GLN A 73 16.62 33.92 20.68
N PRO A 74 17.32 34.05 19.55
CA PRO A 74 18.68 33.55 19.47
C PRO A 74 19.54 34.52 20.22
N ASN A 75 20.05 34.13 21.39
CA ASN A 75 21.17 34.78 22.01
C ASN A 75 22.42 34.64 21.11
N ALA A 76 22.85 35.80 20.66
CA ALA A 76 24.20 36.24 20.30
C ALA A 76 25.24 35.22 19.79
N SER A 77 25.64 35.48 18.54
CA SER A 77 27.03 35.51 18.06
C SER A 77 27.91 34.26 18.19
N THR A 78 28.03 33.58 17.06
CA THR A 78 29.33 33.15 16.58
C THR A 78 29.33 33.22 15.05
N GLU A 79 29.89 34.25 14.47
CA GLU A 79 30.10 34.38 13.03
C GLU A 79 31.23 33.42 12.65
N VAL A 80 30.88 32.45 11.82
CA VAL A 80 31.85 31.66 11.06
C VAL A 80 31.92 32.26 9.66
N PRO A 81 33.09 32.59 9.10
CA PRO A 81 33.19 33.22 7.78
C PRO A 81 32.73 32.24 6.70
N SER A 82 31.59 32.52 6.13
CA SER A 82 31.08 31.78 4.99
C SER A 82 31.70 32.28 3.68
N THR A 83 32.17 31.35 2.88
CA THR A 83 32.72 31.58 1.54
C THR A 83 31.68 32.27 0.64
N GLU A 84 32.05 33.24 -0.16
CA GLU A 84 31.17 34.09 -1.01
C GLU A 84 30.19 33.30 -1.90
N SER A 85 30.59 32.11 -2.36
CA SER A 85 29.71 31.23 -3.15
C SER A 85 28.53 30.65 -2.36
N GLN A 86 28.70 30.36 -1.07
CA GLN A 86 27.60 29.88 -0.21
C GLN A 86 26.59 30.99 0.09
N HIS A 87 27.06 32.26 0.15
CA HIS A 87 26.21 33.40 0.39
C HIS A 87 25.28 33.66 -0.81
N TYR A 88 25.79 33.59 -2.04
CA TYR A 88 24.98 33.77 -3.28
C TYR A 88 23.88 32.71 -3.42
N TRP A 89 24.20 31.42 -3.19
CA TRP A 89 23.22 30.35 -3.22
C TRP A 89 22.18 30.48 -2.10
N ASN A 90 22.58 30.89 -0.90
CA ASN A 90 21.67 31.11 0.22
C ASN A 90 20.71 32.28 -0.02
N GLU A 91 21.14 33.37 -0.67
CA GLU A 91 20.26 34.50 -1.01
C GLU A 91 19.28 34.14 -2.12
N THR A 92 19.72 33.41 -3.15
CA THR A 92 18.84 32.92 -4.22
C THR A 92 17.78 31.96 -3.64
N LEU A 93 18.17 31.03 -2.76
CA LEU A 93 17.24 30.11 -2.09
C LEU A 93 16.30 30.82 -1.11
N LYS A 94 16.74 31.89 -0.42
CA LYS A 94 15.87 32.72 0.43
C LYS A 94 14.80 33.44 -0.39
N GLY A 95 15.12 33.91 -1.60
CA GLY A 95 14.18 34.52 -2.52
C GLY A 95 13.05 33.57 -2.96
N PHE A 96 13.35 32.29 -3.16
CA PHE A 96 12.35 31.27 -3.45
C PHE A 96 11.50 30.89 -2.22
N LYS A 97 12.09 30.86 -1.03
CA LYS A 97 11.38 30.50 0.21
C LYS A 97 10.38 31.58 0.67
N ALA A 98 10.62 32.84 0.34
CA ALA A 98 9.74 33.96 0.71
C ALA A 98 8.38 33.99 -0.01
N VAL A 99 8.15 33.10 -1.01
CA VAL A 99 6.96 33.13 -1.90
C VAL A 99 5.99 31.98 -1.57
N ALA A 100 6.37 31.00 -0.74
CA ALA A 100 5.47 29.88 -0.42
C ALA A 100 4.40 30.31 0.59
N PRO A 101 3.10 30.27 0.24
CA PRO A 101 2.03 30.64 1.17
C PRO A 101 1.96 29.70 2.36
N THR A 102 1.62 30.25 3.53
CA THR A 102 1.35 29.50 4.75
C THR A 102 -0.11 29.68 5.14
N TYR A 103 -0.72 28.62 5.71
CA TYR A 103 -2.13 28.56 6.02
C TYR A 103 -2.35 28.39 7.52
N ASP A 104 -3.42 29.00 8.04
CA ASP A 104 -3.86 28.83 9.43
C ASP A 104 -4.88 27.69 9.53
N TRP A 105 -4.39 26.45 9.33
CA TRP A 105 -5.23 25.26 9.46
C TRP A 105 -5.14 24.68 10.86
N SER A 106 -6.29 24.53 11.51
CA SER A 106 -6.36 23.81 12.79
C SER A 106 -5.94 22.35 12.61
N PRO A 107 -5.45 21.68 13.67
CA PRO A 107 -5.12 20.26 13.61
C PRO A 107 -6.27 19.37 13.14
N GLU A 108 -7.52 19.75 13.43
CA GLU A 108 -8.72 19.05 12.94
C GLU A 108 -8.81 19.12 11.41
N ILE A 109 -8.64 20.32 10.83
CA ILE A 109 -8.64 20.52 9.37
C ILE A 109 -7.50 19.74 8.73
N GLN A 110 -6.31 19.74 9.32
CA GLN A 110 -5.18 18.94 8.85
C GLN A 110 -5.52 17.43 8.84
N GLY A 111 -6.16 16.92 9.89
CA GLY A 111 -6.61 15.54 9.97
C GLY A 111 -7.63 15.19 8.88
N ILE A 112 -8.60 16.05 8.61
CA ILE A 112 -9.58 15.87 7.54
C ILE A 112 -8.90 15.86 6.16
N ILE A 113 -7.96 16.78 5.91
CA ILE A 113 -7.20 16.86 4.66
C ILE A 113 -6.38 15.59 4.45
N LEU A 114 -5.70 15.07 5.48
CA LEU A 114 -4.93 13.81 5.40
C LEU A 114 -5.81 12.59 5.19
N SER A 115 -7.02 12.56 5.77
CA SER A 115 -8.00 11.49 5.58
C SER A 115 -8.70 11.54 4.22
N SER A 116 -8.77 12.70 3.58
CA SER A 116 -9.63 12.95 2.42
C SER A 116 -9.36 12.03 1.22
N LEU A 117 -8.12 11.61 1.02
CA LEU A 117 -7.76 10.64 0.00
C LEU A 117 -8.46 9.29 0.26
N ASN A 118 -8.52 8.85 1.51
CA ASN A 118 -9.16 7.60 1.88
C ASN A 118 -10.69 7.66 1.80
N TYR A 119 -11.30 8.85 1.92
CA TYR A 119 -12.74 9.00 1.69
C TYR A 119 -13.16 8.63 0.26
N GLY A 120 -12.30 8.93 -0.74
CA GLY A 120 -12.52 8.47 -2.11
C GLY A 120 -12.20 6.99 -2.29
N SER A 121 -11.21 6.50 -1.58
CA SER A 121 -10.67 5.15 -1.79
C SER A 121 -11.54 4.04 -1.19
N PHE A 122 -12.33 4.30 -0.15
CA PHE A 122 -12.96 3.20 0.60
C PHE A 122 -14.11 2.51 -0.16
N LEU A 123 -14.88 3.22 -0.98
CA LEU A 123 -15.97 2.64 -1.79
C LEU A 123 -15.54 2.28 -3.22
N ALA A 124 -14.40 2.81 -3.68
CA ALA A 124 -13.95 2.67 -5.06
C ALA A 124 -13.54 1.24 -5.49
N PRO A 125 -13.01 0.34 -4.64
CA PRO A 125 -12.53 -0.98 -5.09
C PRO A 125 -13.58 -1.82 -5.79
N ILE A 126 -14.84 -1.79 -5.33
CA ILE A 126 -15.92 -2.59 -5.89
C ILE A 126 -16.30 -2.12 -7.30
N PRO A 127 -16.71 -0.85 -7.54
CA PRO A 127 -17.06 -0.39 -8.88
C PRO A 127 -15.88 -0.39 -9.84
N VAL A 128 -14.66 -0.10 -9.36
CA VAL A 128 -13.46 -0.11 -10.18
C VAL A 128 -13.12 -1.52 -10.67
N GLY A 129 -13.27 -2.54 -9.83
CA GLY A 129 -13.08 -3.93 -10.25
C GLY A 129 -14.03 -4.33 -11.38
N TYR A 130 -15.28 -3.88 -11.33
CA TYR A 130 -16.26 -4.09 -12.40
C TYR A 130 -15.90 -3.34 -13.69
N ILE A 131 -15.51 -2.07 -13.57
CA ILE A 131 -15.06 -1.24 -14.70
C ILE A 131 -13.82 -1.83 -15.38
N ALA A 132 -12.86 -2.35 -14.60
CA ALA A 132 -11.67 -3.00 -15.14
C ALA A 132 -12.00 -4.27 -15.95
N GLY A 133 -13.07 -4.98 -15.58
CA GLY A 133 -13.57 -6.13 -16.33
C GLY A 133 -14.20 -5.76 -17.68
N ILE A 134 -14.83 -4.59 -17.81
CA ILE A 134 -15.50 -4.12 -19.04
C ILE A 134 -14.54 -3.43 -19.97
N PHE A 135 -13.81 -2.42 -19.50
CA PHE A 135 -13.00 -1.54 -20.34
C PHE A 135 -11.56 -2.03 -20.51
N GLY A 136 -11.14 -3.04 -19.77
CA GLY A 136 -9.77 -3.52 -19.74
C GLY A 136 -8.91 -2.84 -18.68
N ALA A 137 -8.00 -3.61 -18.10
CA ALA A 137 -7.14 -3.17 -17.00
C ALA A 137 -6.15 -2.08 -17.43
N LYS A 138 -5.65 -2.12 -18.68
CA LYS A 138 -4.76 -1.12 -19.25
C LYS A 138 -5.32 0.29 -19.16
N TYR A 139 -6.58 0.49 -19.60
CA TYR A 139 -7.21 1.80 -19.60
C TYR A 139 -7.52 2.29 -18.20
N VAL A 140 -7.92 1.39 -17.32
CA VAL A 140 -8.20 1.71 -15.89
C VAL A 140 -6.93 2.14 -15.16
N VAL A 141 -5.83 1.40 -15.32
CA VAL A 141 -4.52 1.76 -14.73
C VAL A 141 -4.00 3.08 -15.32
N GLY A 142 -4.02 3.22 -16.63
CA GLY A 142 -3.55 4.43 -17.32
C GLY A 142 -4.35 5.67 -16.94
N ALA A 143 -5.70 5.60 -16.97
CA ALA A 143 -6.56 6.70 -16.58
C ALA A 143 -6.38 7.07 -15.10
N GLY A 144 -6.33 6.06 -14.20
CA GLY A 144 -6.11 6.30 -12.78
C GLY A 144 -4.79 7.01 -12.49
N LEU A 145 -3.69 6.54 -13.10
CA LEU A 145 -2.38 7.16 -12.93
C LEU A 145 -2.35 8.59 -13.49
N PHE A 146 -2.94 8.81 -14.68
CA PHE A 146 -3.02 10.14 -15.30
C PHE A 146 -3.82 11.12 -14.44
N ILE A 147 -5.05 10.75 -14.04
CA ILE A 147 -5.92 11.60 -13.22
C ILE A 147 -5.23 11.92 -11.89
N SER A 148 -4.68 10.93 -11.18
CA SER A 148 -3.98 11.15 -9.91
C SER A 148 -2.80 12.11 -10.07
N SER A 149 -2.01 11.97 -11.14
CA SER A 149 -0.83 12.80 -11.39
C SER A 149 -1.20 14.25 -11.75
N VAL A 150 -2.21 14.43 -12.60
CA VAL A 150 -2.71 15.77 -12.96
C VAL A 150 -3.30 16.47 -11.74
N LEU A 151 -4.12 15.78 -10.92
CA LEU A 151 -4.66 16.36 -9.70
C LEU A 151 -3.57 16.73 -8.70
N THR A 152 -2.47 15.98 -8.65
CA THR A 152 -1.31 16.33 -7.82
C THR A 152 -0.71 17.69 -8.22
N LEU A 153 -0.61 17.99 -9.53
CA LEU A 153 -0.12 19.28 -9.99
C LEU A 153 -1.02 20.45 -9.57
N PHE A 154 -2.33 20.21 -9.40
CA PHE A 154 -3.30 21.23 -8.98
C PHE A 154 -3.44 21.37 -7.46
N ILE A 155 -2.81 20.53 -6.65
CA ILE A 155 -2.90 20.63 -5.18
C ILE A 155 -2.46 22.00 -4.65
N PRO A 156 -1.34 22.62 -5.09
CA PRO A 156 -0.95 23.95 -4.62
C PRO A 156 -2.01 25.00 -4.92
N LEU A 157 -2.55 25.01 -6.13
CA LEU A 157 -3.63 25.94 -6.51
C LEU A 157 -4.90 25.69 -5.69
N ALA A 158 -5.25 24.45 -5.42
CA ALA A 158 -6.41 24.10 -4.60
C ALA A 158 -6.26 24.56 -3.15
N ALA A 159 -5.04 24.48 -2.60
CA ALA A 159 -4.74 24.98 -1.26
C ALA A 159 -4.93 26.50 -1.15
N ASP A 160 -4.55 27.25 -2.19
CA ASP A 160 -4.72 28.71 -2.27
C ASP A 160 -6.20 29.11 -2.38
N VAL A 161 -7.00 28.37 -3.13
CA VAL A 161 -8.45 28.63 -3.28
C VAL A 161 -9.22 28.31 -2.01
N GLY A 162 -8.86 27.23 -1.30
CA GLY A 162 -9.46 26.87 -0.03
C GLY A 162 -9.48 25.37 0.27
N VAL A 163 -9.68 25.06 1.55
CA VAL A 163 -9.68 23.70 2.09
C VAL A 163 -10.70 22.78 1.40
N THR A 164 -11.88 23.28 1.08
CA THR A 164 -12.95 22.51 0.45
C THR A 164 -12.52 21.96 -0.91
N LEU A 165 -11.93 22.81 -1.76
CA LEU A 165 -11.43 22.38 -3.08
C LEU A 165 -10.31 21.36 -2.93
N LEU A 166 -9.40 21.57 -1.99
CA LEU A 166 -8.30 20.64 -1.69
C LEU A 166 -8.85 19.27 -1.29
N ILE A 167 -9.86 19.22 -0.40
CA ILE A 167 -10.50 17.95 0.00
C ILE A 167 -11.14 17.26 -1.20
N VAL A 168 -11.91 17.97 -2.04
CA VAL A 168 -12.57 17.40 -3.22
C VAL A 168 -11.53 16.81 -4.19
N LEU A 169 -10.43 17.53 -4.47
CA LEU A 169 -9.36 17.02 -5.32
C LEU A 169 -8.74 15.74 -4.74
N ARG A 170 -8.51 15.71 -3.43
CA ARG A 170 -7.95 14.55 -2.74
C ARG A 170 -8.90 13.34 -2.77
N VAL A 171 -10.21 13.55 -2.62
CA VAL A 171 -11.22 12.48 -2.75
C VAL A 171 -11.19 11.87 -4.15
N VAL A 172 -11.21 12.71 -5.21
CA VAL A 172 -11.12 12.23 -6.60
C VAL A 172 -9.79 11.52 -6.85
N GLN A 173 -8.69 12.04 -6.31
CA GLN A 173 -7.37 11.43 -6.38
C GLN A 173 -7.36 10.04 -5.71
N GLY A 174 -8.04 9.87 -4.58
CA GLY A 174 -8.18 8.58 -3.91
C GLY A 174 -8.87 7.53 -4.78
N ILE A 175 -9.95 7.90 -5.47
CA ILE A 175 -10.62 7.04 -6.45
C ILE A 175 -9.65 6.65 -7.57
N ALA A 176 -8.92 7.62 -8.12
CA ALA A 176 -7.97 7.39 -9.20
C ALA A 176 -6.83 6.44 -8.79
N GLN A 177 -6.34 6.54 -7.55
CA GLN A 177 -5.31 5.64 -7.02
C GLN A 177 -5.81 4.20 -6.87
N VAL A 178 -7.06 4.02 -6.44
CA VAL A 178 -7.70 2.70 -6.39
C VAL A 178 -7.84 2.10 -7.78
N MET A 179 -8.10 2.91 -8.82
CA MET A 179 -8.13 2.44 -10.21
C MET A 179 -6.78 1.79 -10.59
N VAL A 180 -5.66 2.40 -10.24
CA VAL A 180 -4.34 1.83 -10.49
C VAL A 180 -4.12 0.52 -9.74
N LEU A 181 -4.37 0.52 -8.43
CA LEU A 181 -4.12 -0.64 -7.57
C LEU A 181 -5.02 -1.83 -7.92
N THR A 182 -6.31 -1.58 -8.17
CA THR A 182 -7.27 -2.63 -8.53
C THR A 182 -7.04 -3.13 -9.95
N GLY A 183 -6.76 -2.23 -10.90
CA GLY A 183 -6.47 -2.59 -12.29
C GLY A 183 -5.24 -3.48 -12.42
N GLN A 184 -4.21 -3.28 -11.59
CA GLN A 184 -3.02 -4.14 -11.56
C GLN A 184 -3.36 -5.60 -11.23
N PHE A 185 -4.33 -5.86 -10.35
CA PHE A 185 -4.75 -7.24 -10.06
C PHE A 185 -5.31 -7.95 -11.29
N SER A 186 -6.10 -7.22 -12.11
CA SER A 186 -6.63 -7.76 -13.37
C SER A 186 -5.52 -8.05 -14.38
N ILE A 187 -4.45 -7.27 -14.41
CA ILE A 187 -3.26 -7.54 -15.22
C ILE A 187 -2.56 -8.81 -14.73
N TRP A 188 -2.37 -8.96 -13.41
CA TRP A 188 -1.67 -10.12 -12.86
C TRP A 188 -2.41 -11.44 -13.07
N VAL A 189 -3.74 -11.43 -13.09
CA VAL A 189 -4.55 -12.62 -13.41
C VAL A 189 -4.22 -13.17 -14.79
N LYS A 190 -3.92 -12.29 -15.77
CA LYS A 190 -3.66 -12.65 -17.17
C LYS A 190 -2.17 -12.80 -17.53
N TRP A 191 -1.28 -12.17 -16.76
CA TRP A 191 0.15 -12.09 -17.08
C TRP A 191 1.06 -12.88 -16.16
N ALA A 192 0.61 -13.21 -14.96
CA ALA A 192 1.46 -13.89 -13.96
C ALA A 192 1.17 -15.38 -13.89
N PRO A 193 2.08 -16.25 -14.40
CA PRO A 193 2.00 -17.67 -14.17
C PRO A 193 2.00 -17.99 -12.66
N PRO A 194 1.28 -19.03 -12.20
CA PRO A 194 1.13 -19.33 -10.77
C PRO A 194 2.45 -19.49 -10.03
N LEU A 195 3.44 -20.09 -10.66
CA LEU A 195 4.77 -20.35 -10.07
C LEU A 195 5.60 -19.07 -9.88
N GLU A 196 5.41 -18.05 -10.74
CA GLU A 196 6.20 -16.81 -10.74
C GLU A 196 5.40 -15.62 -10.16
N ARG A 197 4.09 -15.80 -9.89
CA ARG A 197 3.16 -14.73 -9.49
C ARG A 197 3.64 -13.97 -8.26
N THR A 198 4.11 -14.67 -7.23
CA THR A 198 4.58 -14.04 -5.99
C THR A 198 5.81 -13.16 -6.24
N GLN A 199 6.75 -13.63 -7.05
CA GLN A 199 7.95 -12.86 -7.38
C GLN A 199 7.59 -11.59 -8.18
N LEU A 200 6.77 -11.72 -9.23
CA LEU A 200 6.36 -10.62 -10.09
C LEU A 200 5.57 -9.54 -9.33
N THR A 201 4.62 -9.96 -8.50
CA THR A 201 3.84 -9.03 -7.66
C THR A 201 4.70 -8.36 -6.59
N SER A 202 5.71 -9.04 -6.05
CA SER A 202 6.65 -8.45 -5.08
C SER A 202 7.55 -7.38 -5.73
N ILE A 203 8.01 -7.62 -6.96
CA ILE A 203 8.76 -6.60 -7.72
C ILE A 203 7.90 -5.36 -7.93
N ALA A 204 6.66 -5.51 -8.38
CA ALA A 204 5.75 -4.38 -8.56
C ALA A 204 5.45 -3.66 -7.24
N ALA A 205 5.22 -4.40 -6.15
CA ALA A 205 4.93 -3.85 -4.82
C ALA A 205 6.11 -3.09 -4.21
N SER A 206 7.35 -3.44 -4.55
CA SER A 206 8.54 -2.72 -4.06
C SER A 206 8.57 -1.26 -4.49
N GLY A 207 7.85 -0.90 -5.56
CA GLY A 207 7.65 0.49 -5.98
C GLY A 207 6.95 1.35 -4.92
N ALA A 208 6.05 0.76 -4.14
CA ALA A 208 5.37 1.45 -3.04
C ALA A 208 6.35 1.87 -1.92
N VAL A 209 7.24 0.96 -1.55
CA VAL A 209 8.27 1.22 -0.53
C VAL A 209 9.25 2.29 -1.01
N LEU A 210 9.73 2.13 -2.25
CA LEU A 210 10.66 3.08 -2.86
C LEU A 210 10.02 4.46 -3.00
N GLY A 211 8.75 4.55 -3.41
CA GLY A 211 8.01 5.80 -3.51
C GLY A 211 7.88 6.50 -2.16
N SER A 212 7.46 5.76 -1.13
CA SER A 212 7.32 6.29 0.22
C SER A 212 8.66 6.79 0.80
N PHE A 213 9.73 6.05 0.58
CA PHE A 213 11.07 6.46 1.02
C PHE A 213 11.55 7.73 0.30
N ILE A 214 11.48 7.76 -1.01
CA ILE A 214 11.97 8.88 -1.83
C ILE A 214 11.19 10.17 -1.55
N ILE A 215 9.84 10.10 -1.42
CA ILE A 215 9.05 11.30 -1.16
C ILE A 215 9.35 11.90 0.22
N LEU A 216 9.54 11.08 1.25
CA LEU A 216 9.89 11.58 2.58
C LEU A 216 11.29 12.22 2.59
N LEU A 217 12.26 11.56 1.97
CA LEU A 217 13.64 12.04 1.90
C LEU A 217 13.76 13.31 1.06
N VAL A 218 13.32 13.24 -0.21
CA VAL A 218 13.46 14.35 -1.17
C VAL A 218 12.43 15.45 -0.89
N GLY A 219 11.20 15.08 -0.50
CA GLY A 219 10.14 16.03 -0.18
C GLY A 219 10.49 16.92 1.02
N GLY A 220 11.08 16.35 2.08
CA GLY A 220 11.58 17.15 3.21
C GLY A 220 12.68 18.14 2.81
N LEU A 221 13.60 17.71 1.95
CA LEU A 221 14.63 18.59 1.38
C LEU A 221 14.03 19.71 0.53
N LEU A 222 13.10 19.37 -0.37
CA LEU A 222 12.43 20.35 -1.24
C LEU A 222 11.62 21.37 -0.43
N CYS A 223 10.88 20.93 0.59
CA CYS A 223 10.11 21.82 1.47
C CYS A 223 11.02 22.84 2.17
N GLN A 224 12.23 22.44 2.54
CA GLN A 224 13.18 23.33 3.22
C GLN A 224 13.91 24.29 2.27
N THR A 225 14.26 23.82 1.06
CA THR A 225 15.12 24.57 0.12
C THR A 225 14.32 25.51 -0.79
N ILE A 226 13.42 24.97 -1.60
CA ILE A 226 12.69 25.71 -2.64
C ILE A 226 11.20 25.94 -2.30
N GLY A 227 10.67 25.24 -1.30
CA GLY A 227 9.31 25.38 -0.83
C GLY A 227 8.40 24.19 -1.14
N TRP A 228 7.35 24.04 -0.36
CA TRP A 228 6.41 22.93 -0.42
C TRP A 228 5.66 22.76 -1.75
N PRO A 229 5.31 23.80 -2.56
CA PRO A 229 4.58 23.61 -3.82
C PRO A 229 5.36 22.77 -4.83
N TYR A 230 6.68 22.85 -4.83
CA TYR A 230 7.53 22.12 -5.76
C TYR A 230 7.50 20.61 -5.53
N VAL A 231 7.20 20.14 -4.32
CA VAL A 231 6.98 18.71 -4.06
C VAL A 231 5.85 18.17 -4.94
N PHE A 232 4.75 18.91 -5.05
CA PHE A 232 3.59 18.50 -5.88
C PHE A 232 3.89 18.62 -7.37
N TYR A 233 4.57 19.68 -7.81
CA TYR A 233 4.91 19.86 -9.21
C TYR A 233 5.89 18.79 -9.70
N ILE A 234 6.94 18.49 -8.94
CA ILE A 234 7.95 17.51 -9.33
C ILE A 234 7.34 16.11 -9.36
N PHE A 235 6.70 15.66 -8.27
CA PHE A 235 6.16 14.30 -8.20
C PHE A 235 4.89 14.11 -9.04
N GLY A 236 4.09 15.15 -9.25
CA GLY A 236 3.00 15.15 -10.22
C GLY A 236 3.52 15.05 -11.67
N GLY A 237 4.58 15.80 -11.99
CA GLY A 237 5.25 15.73 -13.29
C GLY A 237 5.88 14.37 -13.57
N ILE A 238 6.57 13.78 -12.58
CA ILE A 238 7.09 12.40 -12.67
C ILE A 238 5.96 11.41 -12.93
N GLY A 239 4.81 11.55 -12.24
CA GLY A 239 3.64 10.69 -12.46
C GLY A 239 3.07 10.80 -13.86
N CYS A 240 2.96 12.01 -14.41
CA CYS A 240 2.54 12.20 -15.82
C CYS A 240 3.55 11.55 -16.78
N ALA A 241 4.84 11.73 -16.58
CA ALA A 241 5.88 11.10 -17.39
C ALA A 241 5.81 9.56 -17.29
N CYS A 242 5.64 9.00 -16.09
CA CYS A 242 5.43 7.57 -15.89
C CYS A 242 4.19 7.07 -16.65
N CYS A 243 3.08 7.82 -16.63
CA CYS A 243 1.88 7.46 -17.37
C CYS A 243 2.14 7.40 -18.88
N LEU A 244 2.82 8.39 -19.45
CA LEU A 244 3.17 8.43 -20.87
C LEU A 244 4.11 7.29 -21.29
N LEU A 245 5.02 6.87 -20.41
CA LEU A 245 5.93 5.75 -20.66
C LEU A 245 5.24 4.40 -20.50
N CYS A 246 4.40 4.25 -19.48
CA CYS A 246 3.81 2.97 -19.09
C CYS A 246 2.59 2.60 -19.96
N PHE A 247 1.77 3.58 -20.33
CA PHE A 247 0.52 3.35 -21.08
C PHE A 247 0.70 2.60 -22.41
N PRO A 248 1.67 2.91 -23.29
CA PRO A 248 1.89 2.16 -24.52
C PRO A 248 2.47 0.76 -24.29
N LEU A 249 3.11 0.50 -23.15
CA LEU A 249 3.78 -0.76 -22.85
C LEU A 249 2.88 -1.77 -22.13
N ILE A 250 1.79 -1.32 -21.50
CA ILE A 250 0.84 -2.20 -20.81
C ILE A 250 -0.20 -2.70 -21.83
N TYR A 251 -0.42 -4.02 -21.87
CA TYR A 251 -1.47 -4.68 -22.64
C TYR A 251 -2.29 -5.59 -21.73
N ASP A 252 -3.61 -5.66 -22.01
CA ASP A 252 -4.54 -6.47 -21.22
C ASP A 252 -4.27 -7.96 -21.33
N ASP A 253 -3.94 -8.44 -22.53
CA ASP A 253 -3.76 -9.86 -22.83
C ASP A 253 -2.38 -10.14 -23.45
N PRO A 254 -1.69 -11.20 -23.01
CA PRO A 254 -0.42 -11.64 -23.60
C PRO A 254 -0.57 -11.99 -25.08
N VAL A 255 -1.77 -12.45 -25.48
CA VAL A 255 -2.07 -12.87 -26.85
C VAL A 255 -1.96 -11.73 -27.85
N ASN A 256 -2.34 -10.53 -27.46
CA ASN A 256 -2.40 -9.33 -28.32
C ASN A 256 -1.14 -8.46 -28.24
N HIS A 257 -0.13 -8.89 -27.48
CA HIS A 257 1.08 -8.09 -27.30
C HIS A 257 2.02 -8.23 -28.50
N PRO A 258 2.46 -7.10 -29.15
CA PRO A 258 3.23 -7.16 -30.39
C PRO A 258 4.67 -7.67 -30.22
N PHE A 259 5.27 -7.53 -29.03
CA PHE A 259 6.68 -7.80 -28.78
C PHE A 259 6.97 -9.09 -28.02
N ILE A 260 5.93 -9.86 -27.60
CA ILE A 260 6.12 -11.10 -26.86
C ILE A 260 6.54 -12.24 -27.80
N SER A 261 7.50 -13.08 -27.38
CA SER A 261 7.88 -14.24 -28.16
C SER A 261 6.78 -15.32 -28.16
N ALA A 262 6.64 -16.05 -29.27
CA ALA A 262 5.65 -17.11 -29.40
C ALA A 262 5.78 -18.18 -28.29
N GLY A 263 6.99 -18.51 -27.89
CA GLY A 263 7.26 -19.47 -26.79
C GLY A 263 6.81 -18.97 -25.42
N GLU A 264 7.05 -17.69 -25.11
CA GLU A 264 6.58 -17.08 -23.86
C GLU A 264 5.06 -16.97 -23.82
N LYS A 265 4.44 -16.56 -24.93
CA LYS A 265 2.99 -16.50 -25.06
C LYS A 265 2.34 -17.85 -24.80
N THR A 266 2.84 -18.92 -25.42
CA THR A 266 2.34 -20.28 -25.21
C THR A 266 2.51 -20.72 -23.76
N TYR A 267 3.67 -20.44 -23.15
CA TYR A 267 3.91 -20.76 -21.75
C TYR A 267 2.94 -20.08 -20.80
N ILE A 268 2.70 -18.77 -20.95
CA ILE A 268 1.78 -18.01 -20.08
C ILE A 268 0.37 -18.57 -20.25
N VAL A 269 -0.10 -18.73 -21.49
CA VAL A 269 -1.45 -19.24 -21.78
C VAL A 269 -1.66 -20.65 -21.23
N CYS A 270 -0.72 -21.58 -21.47
CA CYS A 270 -0.80 -22.94 -20.94
C CYS A 270 -0.75 -23.00 -19.41
N SER A 271 0.10 -22.19 -18.78
CA SER A 271 0.21 -22.13 -17.32
C SER A 271 -1.05 -21.58 -16.66
N LEU A 272 -1.76 -20.66 -17.31
CA LEU A 272 -3.02 -20.09 -16.83
C LEU A 272 -4.21 -21.02 -17.11
N ALA A 273 -4.23 -21.72 -18.26
CA ALA A 273 -5.30 -22.65 -18.62
C ALA A 273 -5.43 -23.81 -17.62
N GLN A 274 -4.36 -24.17 -16.94
CA GLN A 274 -4.39 -25.18 -15.86
C GLN A 274 -5.11 -24.67 -14.58
N GLN A 275 -5.37 -23.38 -14.44
CA GLN A 275 -6.12 -22.78 -13.31
C GLN A 275 -7.61 -22.62 -13.55
N ASP A 276 -8.07 -22.74 -14.81
CA ASP A 276 -9.48 -22.55 -15.16
C ASP A 276 -10.31 -23.82 -14.91
N CYS A 277 -10.48 -24.14 -13.65
CA CYS A 277 -11.52 -25.07 -13.22
C CYS A 277 -12.59 -24.31 -12.43
N SER A 278 -13.45 -23.58 -13.08
CA SER A 278 -14.91 -23.62 -12.92
C SER A 278 -15.61 -22.35 -13.45
N PRO A 279 -16.55 -22.49 -14.38
CA PRO A 279 -17.52 -21.44 -14.71
C PRO A 279 -18.59 -21.43 -13.62
N GLY A 280 -18.68 -20.36 -12.88
CA GLY A 280 -19.74 -20.17 -11.90
C GLY A 280 -19.29 -19.35 -10.69
N TRP A 281 -19.25 -18.05 -10.82
CA TRP A 281 -18.99 -17.10 -9.73
C TRP A 281 -20.26 -16.88 -8.90
N SER A 282 -20.74 -17.91 -8.19
CA SER A 282 -21.68 -17.68 -7.10
C SER A 282 -20.88 -17.44 -5.83
N LEU A 283 -20.71 -16.16 -5.48
CA LEU A 283 -20.11 -15.79 -4.19
C LEU A 283 -21.04 -16.21 -3.06
N PRO A 284 -20.61 -17.05 -2.11
CA PRO A 284 -21.43 -17.47 -0.98
C PRO A 284 -21.49 -16.37 0.11
N ILE A 285 -21.99 -15.17 -0.27
CA ILE A 285 -21.97 -13.96 0.58
C ILE A 285 -22.60 -14.22 1.95
N LYS A 286 -23.74 -14.96 2.01
CA LYS A 286 -24.41 -15.27 3.27
C LYS A 286 -23.54 -16.13 4.20
N ALA A 287 -22.78 -17.07 3.66
CA ALA A 287 -21.87 -17.90 4.44
C ALA A 287 -20.63 -17.12 4.86
N MET A 288 -20.10 -16.26 4.00
CA MET A 288 -18.98 -15.35 4.31
C MET A 288 -19.31 -14.41 5.46
N ILE A 289 -20.49 -13.78 5.47
CA ILE A 289 -20.95 -12.87 6.54
C ILE A 289 -21.05 -13.61 7.88
N LYS A 290 -21.39 -14.90 7.89
CA LYS A 290 -21.49 -15.72 9.11
C LYS A 290 -20.13 -16.29 9.58
N SER A 291 -19.08 -16.17 8.78
CA SER A 291 -17.78 -16.75 9.09
C SER A 291 -17.01 -15.90 10.10
N LEU A 292 -16.92 -16.35 11.35
CA LEU A 292 -16.13 -15.69 12.41
C LEU A 292 -14.64 -15.60 12.07
N PRO A 293 -13.98 -16.62 11.47
CA PRO A 293 -12.58 -16.49 11.05
C PRO A 293 -12.36 -15.39 10.00
N LEU A 294 -13.31 -15.17 9.10
CA LEU A 294 -13.23 -14.06 8.14
C LEU A 294 -13.32 -12.71 8.86
N TRP A 295 -14.26 -12.54 9.77
CA TRP A 295 -14.36 -11.31 10.57
C TRP A 295 -13.12 -11.07 11.43
N ALA A 296 -12.50 -12.12 11.97
CA ALA A 296 -11.25 -12.00 12.72
C ALA A 296 -10.14 -11.39 11.85
N ILE A 297 -10.01 -11.80 10.60
CA ILE A 297 -9.05 -11.24 9.65
C ILE A 297 -9.41 -9.78 9.31
N LEU A 298 -10.68 -9.49 9.01
CA LEU A 298 -11.11 -8.13 8.62
C LEU A 298 -10.91 -7.12 9.76
N VAL A 299 -11.24 -7.49 10.99
CA VAL A 299 -11.02 -6.64 12.18
C VAL A 299 -9.52 -6.44 12.44
N SER A 300 -8.73 -7.51 12.36
CA SER A 300 -7.27 -7.40 12.49
C SER A 300 -6.69 -6.48 11.41
N TYR A 301 -7.16 -6.60 10.17
CA TYR A 301 -6.72 -5.75 9.06
C TYR A 301 -7.08 -4.27 9.27
N PHE A 302 -8.26 -3.99 9.79
CA PHE A 302 -8.67 -2.63 10.17
C PHE A 302 -7.76 -2.06 11.26
N CYS A 303 -7.51 -2.81 12.34
CA CYS A 303 -6.69 -2.36 13.47
C CYS A 303 -5.23 -2.08 13.05
N GLU A 304 -4.66 -2.97 12.25
CA GLU A 304 -3.32 -2.80 11.67
C GLU A 304 -3.22 -1.52 10.83
N HIS A 305 -4.20 -1.31 9.94
CA HIS A 305 -4.21 -0.14 9.06
C HIS A 305 -4.54 1.15 9.81
N TRP A 306 -5.23 1.08 10.95
CA TRP A 306 -5.40 2.22 11.86
C TRP A 306 -4.04 2.81 12.28
N LEU A 307 -3.16 1.97 12.78
CA LEU A 307 -1.81 2.38 13.19
C LEU A 307 -0.96 2.77 11.97
N PHE A 308 -1.03 2.00 10.90
CA PHE A 308 -0.28 2.26 9.67
C PHE A 308 -0.57 3.67 9.12
N TYR A 309 -1.85 4.07 9.01
CA TYR A 309 -2.21 5.39 8.50
C TYR A 309 -1.83 6.52 9.46
N ILE A 310 -1.85 6.31 10.77
CA ILE A 310 -1.36 7.29 11.73
C ILE A 310 0.14 7.53 11.54
N ILE A 311 0.93 6.46 11.51
CA ILE A 311 2.37 6.54 11.31
C ILE A 311 2.66 7.21 9.95
N MET A 312 2.01 6.76 8.90
CA MET A 312 2.20 7.28 7.54
C MET A 312 1.89 8.78 7.42
N ALA A 313 0.77 9.22 8.02
CA ALA A 313 0.30 10.59 7.89
C ALA A 313 1.03 11.57 8.81
N TYR A 314 1.32 11.14 10.04
CA TYR A 314 1.73 12.06 11.10
C TYR A 314 3.17 11.93 11.57
N THR A 315 3.94 10.92 11.14
CA THR A 315 5.35 10.81 11.55
C THR A 315 6.16 12.07 11.22
N PRO A 316 6.08 12.67 10.01
CA PRO A 316 6.80 13.91 9.73
C PRO A 316 6.36 15.07 10.64
N THR A 317 5.05 15.21 10.86
CA THR A 317 4.48 16.25 11.73
C THR A 317 4.90 16.04 13.19
N TYR A 318 4.86 14.80 13.68
CA TYR A 318 5.27 14.46 15.05
C TYR A 318 6.75 14.78 15.28
N ILE A 319 7.63 14.37 14.35
CA ILE A 319 9.05 14.62 14.42
C ILE A 319 9.34 16.12 14.35
N SER A 320 8.71 16.86 13.45
CA SER A 320 8.96 18.31 13.30
C SER A 320 8.41 19.12 14.49
N SER A 321 7.21 18.80 14.98
CA SER A 321 6.53 19.59 16.03
C SER A 321 7.00 19.21 17.44
N VAL A 322 7.15 17.92 17.74
CA VAL A 322 7.49 17.43 19.09
C VAL A 322 9.01 17.43 19.33
N LEU A 323 9.80 17.04 18.32
CA LEU A 323 11.25 17.03 18.42
C LEU A 323 11.89 18.34 17.94
N GLN A 324 11.11 19.30 17.42
CA GLN A 324 11.59 20.60 16.93
C GLN A 324 12.75 20.49 15.92
N VAL A 325 12.72 19.47 15.08
CA VAL A 325 13.73 19.17 14.09
C VAL A 325 13.38 19.87 12.77
N ASN A 326 14.39 20.28 12.00
CA ASN A 326 14.21 20.88 10.68
C ASN A 326 13.45 19.92 9.73
N LEU A 327 12.70 20.46 8.76
CA LEU A 327 11.90 19.68 7.81
C LEU A 327 12.72 18.66 7.01
N ARG A 328 13.96 19.00 6.64
CA ARG A 328 14.89 18.06 5.97
C ARG A 328 15.18 16.85 6.85
N ASP A 329 15.58 17.10 8.09
CA ASP A 329 15.96 16.04 9.02
C ASP A 329 14.72 15.24 9.45
N SER A 330 13.56 15.90 9.59
CA SER A 330 12.26 15.25 9.80
C SER A 330 11.92 14.29 8.65
N GLY A 331 12.14 14.67 7.39
CA GLY A 331 11.94 13.81 6.23
C GLY A 331 12.86 12.59 6.24
N ILE A 332 14.16 12.78 6.50
CA ILE A 332 15.13 11.69 6.62
C ILE A 332 14.73 10.72 7.73
N LEU A 333 14.44 11.24 8.93
CA LEU A 333 14.09 10.44 10.09
C LEU A 333 12.76 9.72 9.91
N SER A 334 11.78 10.33 9.24
CA SER A 334 10.48 9.73 8.92
C SER A 334 10.59 8.61 7.88
N SER A 335 11.62 8.59 7.06
CA SER A 335 11.84 7.53 6.07
C SER A 335 12.37 6.24 6.68
N LEU A 336 13.08 6.29 7.82
CA LEU A 336 13.69 5.13 8.46
C LEU A 336 12.66 4.04 8.87
N PRO A 337 11.54 4.36 9.53
CA PRO A 337 10.52 3.37 9.86
C PRO A 337 10.01 2.59 8.64
N SER A 338 9.82 3.26 7.50
CA SER A 338 9.32 2.63 6.27
C SER A 338 10.32 1.62 5.69
N VAL A 339 11.62 1.97 5.67
CA VAL A 339 12.68 1.07 5.17
C VAL A 339 12.84 -0.13 6.07
N VAL A 340 12.96 0.08 7.38
CA VAL A 340 13.13 -1.02 8.35
C VAL A 340 11.89 -1.92 8.37
N GLY A 341 10.69 -1.34 8.33
CA GLY A 341 9.44 -2.10 8.24
C GLY A 341 9.41 -3.01 7.01
N SER A 342 9.84 -2.50 5.85
CA SER A 342 9.88 -3.29 4.61
C SER A 342 10.87 -4.45 4.67
N ILE A 343 12.04 -4.25 5.27
CA ILE A 343 13.00 -5.33 5.51
C ILE A 343 12.39 -6.38 6.46
N CYS A 344 11.70 -5.95 7.51
CA CYS A 344 11.06 -6.84 8.48
C CYS A 344 9.90 -7.64 7.87
N ILE A 345 9.16 -7.10 6.88
CA ILE A 345 8.15 -7.87 6.13
C ILE A 345 8.80 -9.08 5.46
N VAL A 346 9.90 -8.87 4.75
CA VAL A 346 10.60 -9.94 4.03
C VAL A 346 11.17 -10.97 5.00
N LEU A 347 11.87 -10.51 6.04
CA LEU A 347 12.47 -11.40 7.05
C LEU A 347 11.40 -12.18 7.82
N GLY A 348 10.28 -11.53 8.17
CA GLY A 348 9.14 -12.18 8.83
C GLY A 348 8.51 -13.26 7.96
N GLY A 349 8.33 -12.99 6.66
CA GLY A 349 7.86 -13.98 5.69
C GLY A 349 8.79 -15.19 5.58
N LEU A 350 10.09 -14.96 5.37
CA LEU A 350 11.10 -16.02 5.31
C LEU A 350 11.16 -16.88 6.59
N LEU A 351 11.06 -16.23 7.75
CA LEU A 351 11.03 -16.95 9.04
C LEU A 351 9.76 -17.78 9.18
N ALA A 352 8.61 -17.26 8.80
CA ALA A 352 7.34 -18.00 8.83
C ALA A 352 7.39 -19.24 7.91
N ASP A 353 7.89 -19.08 6.70
CA ASP A 353 8.05 -20.18 5.73
C ASP A 353 9.06 -21.21 6.21
N PHE A 354 10.16 -20.80 6.83
CA PHE A 354 11.14 -21.70 7.46
C PHE A 354 10.52 -22.53 8.59
N LEU A 355 9.77 -21.90 9.50
CA LEU A 355 9.11 -22.59 10.60
C LEU A 355 8.06 -23.59 10.11
N LEU A 356 7.34 -23.24 9.04
CA LEU A 356 6.34 -24.13 8.42
C LEU A 356 7.00 -25.29 7.67
N SER A 357 8.01 -25.03 6.83
CA SER A 357 8.70 -26.04 6.02
C SER A 357 9.40 -27.09 6.87
N ARG A 358 9.98 -26.67 8.00
CA ARG A 358 10.59 -27.56 8.98
C ARG A 358 9.59 -28.24 9.92
N LYS A 359 8.27 -27.99 9.75
CA LYS A 359 7.20 -28.53 10.60
C LYS A 359 7.40 -28.28 12.10
N ILE A 360 8.09 -27.17 12.46
CA ILE A 360 8.35 -26.79 13.85
C ILE A 360 7.05 -26.35 14.52
N LEU A 361 6.23 -25.57 13.83
CA LEU A 361 4.95 -25.08 14.31
C LEU A 361 3.84 -25.34 13.27
N ARG A 362 2.60 -25.48 13.77
CA ARG A 362 1.41 -25.55 12.91
C ARG A 362 1.12 -24.18 12.27
N LEU A 363 0.52 -24.19 11.08
CA LEU A 363 0.21 -22.96 10.33
C LEU A 363 -0.57 -21.94 11.19
N ILE A 364 -1.65 -22.38 11.87
CA ILE A 364 -2.43 -21.50 12.75
C ILE A 364 -1.60 -20.90 13.89
N THR A 365 -0.68 -21.68 14.46
CA THR A 365 0.22 -21.22 15.53
C THR A 365 1.16 -20.14 15.00
N ILE A 366 1.72 -20.31 13.80
CA ILE A 366 2.55 -19.29 13.13
C ILE A 366 1.74 -18.01 12.93
N ARG A 367 0.53 -18.12 12.36
CA ARG A 367 -0.35 -16.96 12.12
C ARG A 367 -0.65 -16.19 13.40
N LYS A 368 -1.05 -16.89 14.46
CA LYS A 368 -1.36 -16.27 15.77
C LYS A 368 -0.11 -15.70 16.45
N LEU A 369 1.03 -16.39 16.41
CA LEU A 369 2.28 -15.94 17.01
C LEU A 369 2.80 -14.67 16.36
N PHE A 370 2.90 -14.64 15.03
CA PHE A 370 3.37 -13.45 14.31
C PHE A 370 2.44 -12.26 14.48
N THR A 371 1.12 -12.49 14.49
CA THR A 371 0.15 -11.42 14.80
C THR A 371 0.29 -10.94 16.24
N ALA A 372 0.44 -11.84 17.22
CA ALA A 372 0.59 -11.46 18.62
C ALA A 372 1.86 -10.61 18.84
N ILE A 373 3.00 -11.04 18.31
CA ILE A 373 4.25 -10.26 18.38
C ILE A 373 4.10 -8.93 17.65
N GLY A 374 3.54 -8.96 16.43
CA GLY A 374 3.37 -7.79 15.57
C GLY A 374 2.40 -6.75 16.13
N VAL A 375 1.51 -7.11 17.05
CA VAL A 375 0.57 -6.19 17.71
C VAL A 375 1.03 -5.80 19.10
N LEU A 376 1.43 -6.76 19.95
CA LEU A 376 1.79 -6.47 21.35
C LEU A 376 3.05 -5.60 21.45
N PHE A 377 4.08 -5.92 20.67
CA PHE A 377 5.33 -5.18 20.73
C PHE A 377 5.16 -3.70 20.32
N PRO A 378 4.54 -3.34 19.18
CA PRO A 378 4.23 -1.96 18.87
C PRO A 378 3.30 -1.28 19.87
N SER A 379 2.29 -1.99 20.40
CA SER A 379 1.35 -1.43 21.37
C SER A 379 2.05 -1.03 22.67
N VAL A 380 2.98 -1.84 23.17
CA VAL A 380 3.81 -1.50 24.33
C VAL A 380 4.65 -0.27 24.05
N ILE A 381 5.30 -0.20 22.89
CA ILE A 381 6.09 0.97 22.47
C ILE A 381 5.22 2.23 22.44
N LEU A 382 4.02 2.17 21.86
CA LEU A 382 3.10 3.31 21.78
C LEU A 382 2.69 3.82 23.15
N VAL A 383 2.48 2.91 24.12
CA VAL A 383 2.16 3.30 25.51
C VAL A 383 3.31 4.09 26.12
N PHE A 384 4.57 3.68 25.91
CA PHE A 384 5.73 4.34 26.51
C PHE A 384 6.25 5.56 25.73
N LEU A 385 5.92 5.69 24.46
CA LEU A 385 6.42 6.76 23.58
C LEU A 385 6.22 8.19 24.13
N PRO A 386 5.07 8.55 24.75
CA PRO A 386 4.87 9.89 25.30
C PRO A 386 5.84 10.28 26.41
N TRP A 387 6.33 9.31 27.18
CA TRP A 387 7.23 9.58 28.31
C TRP A 387 8.70 9.73 27.89
N VAL A 388 9.05 9.29 26.67
CA VAL A 388 10.42 9.28 26.17
C VAL A 388 10.72 10.45 25.23
N ARG A 389 9.75 11.32 24.97
CA ARG A 389 9.86 12.46 24.03
C ARG A 389 11.01 13.43 24.29
N SER A 390 11.62 13.41 25.47
CA SER A 390 12.77 14.25 25.81
C SER A 390 14.08 13.86 25.09
N SER A 391 14.17 12.65 24.56
CA SER A 391 15.34 12.16 23.82
C SER A 391 14.99 11.86 22.36
N HIS A 392 15.53 12.66 21.43
CA HIS A 392 15.31 12.51 19.99
C HIS A 392 15.68 11.10 19.50
N SER A 393 16.86 10.61 19.87
CA SER A 393 17.34 9.29 19.42
C SER A 393 16.46 8.15 19.90
N VAL A 394 15.98 8.21 21.15
CA VAL A 394 15.10 7.15 21.70
C VAL A 394 13.73 7.20 21.06
N THR A 395 13.17 8.38 20.85
CA THR A 395 11.87 8.53 20.16
C THR A 395 11.90 7.95 18.74
N ILE A 396 12.94 8.27 17.97
CA ILE A 396 13.11 7.74 16.61
C ILE A 396 13.30 6.22 16.63
N THR A 397 14.12 5.72 17.55
CA THR A 397 14.32 4.27 17.73
C THR A 397 13.00 3.58 18.04
N PHE A 398 12.15 4.16 18.89
CA PHE A 398 10.83 3.64 19.21
C PHE A 398 9.89 3.61 17.99
N LEU A 399 9.89 4.67 17.16
CA LEU A 399 9.10 4.70 15.92
C LEU A 399 9.58 3.63 14.92
N VAL A 400 10.88 3.46 14.77
CA VAL A 400 11.46 2.42 13.91
C VAL A 400 11.10 1.02 14.42
N LEU A 401 11.23 0.76 15.72
CA LEU A 401 10.88 -0.52 16.34
C LEU A 401 9.38 -0.78 16.25
N CYS A 402 8.53 0.24 16.38
CA CYS A 402 7.09 0.14 16.21
C CYS A 402 6.74 -0.32 14.79
N SER A 403 7.33 0.29 13.78
CA SER A 403 7.14 -0.09 12.37
C SER A 403 7.67 -1.50 12.08
N ALA A 404 8.85 -1.83 12.59
CA ALA A 404 9.44 -3.17 12.45
C ALA A 404 8.54 -4.25 13.07
N GLY A 405 8.02 -4.00 14.27
CA GLY A 405 7.10 -4.91 14.95
C GLY A 405 5.81 -5.11 14.16
N SER A 406 5.12 -4.02 13.81
CA SER A 406 3.87 -4.08 13.05
C SER A 406 4.01 -4.83 11.72
N SER A 407 5.18 -4.75 11.08
CA SER A 407 5.44 -5.43 9.81
C SER A 407 5.37 -6.96 9.91
N LEU A 408 5.54 -7.54 11.10
CA LEU A 408 5.43 -9.00 11.32
C LEU A 408 3.99 -9.49 11.13
N CYS A 409 2.97 -8.64 11.32
CA CYS A 409 1.58 -9.00 11.08
C CYS A 409 1.33 -9.40 9.61
N GLN A 410 2.17 -8.98 8.67
CA GLN A 410 2.08 -9.42 7.28
C GLN A 410 2.20 -10.94 7.14
N ALA A 411 3.09 -11.57 7.90
CA ALA A 411 3.24 -13.04 7.95
C ALA A 411 2.20 -13.71 8.86
N GLY A 412 1.47 -12.93 9.67
CA GLY A 412 0.41 -13.36 10.56
C GLY A 412 -0.98 -13.24 9.95
N SER A 413 -1.78 -12.34 10.51
CA SER A 413 -3.20 -12.13 10.14
C SER A 413 -3.42 -11.63 8.73
N LEU A 414 -2.50 -10.80 8.21
CA LEU A 414 -2.72 -10.13 6.92
C LEU A 414 -2.70 -11.06 5.71
N ILE A 415 -1.98 -12.18 5.76
CA ILE A 415 -1.94 -13.18 4.69
C ILE A 415 -2.92 -14.35 4.94
N ASN A 416 -3.50 -14.46 6.12
CA ASN A 416 -4.32 -15.59 6.54
C ASN A 416 -5.60 -15.79 5.69
N PHE A 417 -6.06 -14.76 4.97
CA PHE A 417 -7.19 -14.90 4.04
C PHE A 417 -6.91 -15.90 2.90
N LEU A 418 -5.65 -16.09 2.52
CA LEU A 418 -5.25 -17.10 1.54
C LEU A 418 -5.35 -18.51 2.10
N ASP A 419 -5.17 -18.68 3.41
CA ASP A 419 -5.26 -19.99 4.05
C ASP A 419 -6.72 -20.44 4.19
N ILE A 420 -7.61 -19.52 4.59
CA ILE A 420 -9.03 -19.84 4.85
C ILE A 420 -9.87 -19.97 3.57
N ALA A 421 -9.54 -19.25 2.49
CA ALA A 421 -10.33 -19.25 1.25
C ALA A 421 -9.49 -18.84 0.02
N PRO A 422 -8.55 -19.67 -0.45
CA PRO A 422 -7.69 -19.34 -1.60
C PRO A 422 -8.49 -19.09 -2.88
N ARG A 423 -9.61 -19.81 -3.08
CA ARG A 423 -10.50 -19.67 -4.24
C ARG A 423 -11.09 -18.25 -4.39
N TYR A 424 -11.41 -17.61 -3.26
CA TYR A 424 -12.02 -16.28 -3.22
C TYR A 424 -11.02 -15.18 -2.84
N SER A 425 -9.72 -15.44 -2.95
CA SER A 425 -8.66 -14.55 -2.49
C SER A 425 -8.74 -13.14 -3.09
N SER A 426 -9.06 -13.00 -4.38
CA SER A 426 -9.20 -11.70 -5.04
C SER A 426 -10.36 -10.87 -4.46
N PHE A 427 -11.51 -11.50 -4.23
CA PHE A 427 -12.66 -10.85 -3.61
C PHE A 427 -12.36 -10.45 -2.16
N LEU A 428 -11.77 -11.37 -1.38
CA LEU A 428 -11.40 -11.11 0.02
C LEU A 428 -10.36 -9.99 0.12
N ARG A 429 -9.40 -9.95 -0.80
CA ARG A 429 -8.42 -8.86 -0.87
C ARG A 429 -9.11 -7.51 -1.09
N GLY A 430 -10.09 -7.44 -2.01
CA GLY A 430 -10.90 -6.24 -2.23
C GLY A 430 -11.67 -5.83 -0.97
N LEU A 431 -12.30 -6.79 -0.30
CA LEU A 431 -13.03 -6.56 0.95
C LEU A 431 -12.09 -6.04 2.06
N MET A 432 -10.90 -6.63 2.22
CA MET A 432 -9.89 -6.17 3.16
C MET A 432 -9.46 -4.73 2.87
N GLN A 433 -9.33 -4.34 1.60
CA GLN A 433 -8.99 -2.95 1.22
C GLN A 433 -10.07 -1.96 1.65
N VAL A 434 -11.36 -2.33 1.59
CA VAL A 434 -12.44 -1.48 2.12
C VAL A 434 -12.22 -1.20 3.61
N PHE A 435 -11.88 -2.23 4.41
CA PHE A 435 -11.60 -2.07 5.84
C PHE A 435 -10.33 -1.23 6.09
N ALA A 436 -9.27 -1.42 5.29
CA ALA A 436 -8.06 -0.60 5.37
C ALA A 436 -8.35 0.88 5.10
N HIS A 437 -9.04 1.19 4.00
CA HIS A 437 -9.36 2.58 3.67
C HIS A 437 -10.35 3.21 4.64
N THR A 438 -11.25 2.42 5.25
CA THR A 438 -12.10 2.89 6.34
C THR A 438 -11.27 3.31 7.55
N ALA A 439 -10.28 2.52 7.93
CA ALA A 439 -9.33 2.90 8.97
C ALA A 439 -8.55 4.18 8.60
N GLY A 440 -8.08 4.28 7.36
CA GLY A 440 -7.39 5.47 6.85
C GLY A 440 -8.27 6.71 6.73
N ALA A 441 -9.57 6.55 6.58
CA ALA A 441 -10.54 7.66 6.57
C ALA A 441 -10.79 8.20 7.99
N ILE A 442 -10.81 7.33 8.99
CA ILE A 442 -11.16 7.70 10.37
C ILE A 442 -9.92 8.11 11.19
N SER A 443 -8.81 7.36 11.08
CA SER A 443 -7.67 7.51 12.00
C SER A 443 -7.01 8.89 11.93
N PRO A 444 -6.66 9.50 10.78
CA PRO A 444 -6.02 10.82 10.78
C PRO A 444 -6.97 11.94 11.24
N THR A 445 -8.28 11.84 10.95
CA THR A 445 -9.27 12.77 11.46
C THR A 445 -9.36 12.71 12.99
N THR A 446 -9.35 11.51 13.56
CA THR A 446 -9.35 11.30 15.02
C THR A 446 -8.09 11.89 15.67
N VAL A 447 -6.93 11.71 15.04
CA VAL A 447 -5.67 12.29 15.52
C VAL A 447 -5.74 13.82 15.52
N GLY A 448 -6.22 14.41 14.42
CA GLY A 448 -6.40 15.87 14.32
C GLY A 448 -7.30 16.42 15.43
N PHE A 449 -8.41 15.73 15.73
CA PHE A 449 -9.32 16.10 16.79
C PHE A 449 -8.66 16.07 18.19
N PHE A 450 -7.91 15.02 18.51
CA PHE A 450 -7.24 14.94 19.82
C PHE A 450 -6.14 15.98 19.98
N ILE A 451 -5.38 16.28 18.92
CA ILE A 451 -4.32 17.29 18.97
C ILE A 451 -4.90 18.71 19.08
N SER A 452 -6.08 18.96 18.51
CA SER A 452 -6.72 20.29 18.59
C SER A 452 -7.22 20.61 19.99
N GLN A 453 -7.65 19.62 20.77
CA GLN A 453 -8.16 19.83 22.13
C GLN A 453 -7.04 20.11 23.14
N ASP A 454 -5.91 19.41 23.03
CA ASP A 454 -4.77 19.57 23.91
C ASP A 454 -3.48 19.12 23.21
N SER A 455 -2.58 20.06 22.95
CA SER A 455 -1.33 19.74 22.24
C SER A 455 -0.37 18.88 23.06
N GLU A 456 -0.44 18.94 24.39
CA GLU A 456 0.46 18.15 25.24
C GLU A 456 -0.06 16.75 25.50
N PHE A 457 -1.34 16.60 25.85
CA PHE A 457 -1.95 15.29 26.12
C PHE A 457 -2.55 14.64 24.86
N GLY A 458 -2.77 15.39 23.79
CA GLY A 458 -3.35 14.91 22.55
C GLY A 458 -2.59 13.73 21.95
N TRP A 459 -1.29 13.85 21.81
CA TRP A 459 -0.45 12.75 21.32
C TRP A 459 -0.47 11.51 22.23
N ARG A 460 -0.49 11.71 23.53
CA ARG A 460 -0.62 10.61 24.49
C ARG A 460 -1.93 9.86 24.29
N ASN A 461 -3.04 10.58 24.15
CA ASN A 461 -4.35 9.98 23.95
C ASN A 461 -4.45 9.24 22.61
N VAL A 462 -3.84 9.77 21.54
CA VAL A 462 -3.74 9.10 20.23
C VAL A 462 -3.02 7.76 20.34
N PHE A 463 -1.86 7.73 21.00
CA PHE A 463 -1.08 6.49 21.14
C PHE A 463 -1.76 5.46 22.05
N LEU A 464 -2.38 5.89 23.13
CA LEU A 464 -3.15 5.01 24.02
C LEU A 464 -4.38 4.43 23.33
N LEU A 465 -5.13 5.26 22.56
CA LEU A 465 -6.26 4.78 21.77
C LEU A 465 -5.82 3.75 20.73
N SER A 466 -4.72 4.03 20.02
CA SER A 466 -4.20 3.14 19.00
C SER A 466 -3.74 1.80 19.59
N ALA A 467 -3.08 1.83 20.74
CA ALA A 467 -2.71 0.61 21.48
C ALA A 467 -3.95 -0.18 21.92
N ALA A 468 -4.98 0.48 22.42
CA ALA A 468 -6.24 -0.16 22.84
C ALA A 468 -6.96 -0.83 21.66
N ILE A 469 -7.08 -0.13 20.51
CA ILE A 469 -7.69 -0.67 19.28
C ILE A 469 -6.93 -1.91 18.82
N ASN A 470 -5.60 -1.85 18.78
CA ASN A 470 -4.75 -2.96 18.35
C ASN A 470 -4.87 -4.17 19.29
N ILE A 471 -4.87 -3.97 20.61
CA ILE A 471 -5.02 -5.05 21.58
C ILE A 471 -6.40 -5.70 21.48
N LEU A 472 -7.48 -4.92 21.30
CA LEU A 472 -8.82 -5.46 21.10
C LEU A 472 -8.92 -6.28 19.81
N GLY A 473 -8.33 -5.78 18.71
CA GLY A 473 -8.24 -6.51 17.44
C GLY A 473 -7.48 -7.81 17.58
N LEU A 474 -6.35 -7.80 18.30
CA LEU A 474 -5.57 -9.01 18.61
C LEU A 474 -6.38 -10.03 19.41
N ALA A 475 -7.05 -9.59 20.47
CA ALA A 475 -7.87 -10.49 21.30
C ALA A 475 -8.94 -11.17 20.45
N PHE A 476 -9.61 -10.41 19.57
CA PHE A 476 -10.61 -10.95 18.65
C PHE A 476 -9.99 -11.97 17.67
N TYR A 477 -8.83 -11.64 17.10
CA TYR A 477 -8.13 -12.55 16.19
C TYR A 477 -7.63 -13.83 16.89
N LEU A 478 -7.11 -13.74 18.11
CA LEU A 478 -6.64 -14.91 18.86
C LEU A 478 -7.78 -15.87 19.22
N ILE A 479 -8.99 -15.34 19.48
CA ILE A 479 -10.17 -16.15 19.82
C ILE A 479 -10.77 -16.79 18.57
N PHE A 480 -11.06 -16.04 17.55
CA PHE A 480 -11.85 -16.46 16.38
C PHE A 480 -11.02 -16.80 15.13
N GLY A 481 -9.72 -16.45 15.09
CA GLY A 481 -8.85 -16.71 13.94
C GLY A 481 -8.60 -18.21 13.75
N SER A 482 -8.76 -18.66 12.50
CA SER A 482 -8.43 -20.02 12.02
C SER A 482 -7.58 -19.93 10.76
N ALA A 483 -6.79 -20.97 10.49
CA ALA A 483 -6.05 -21.15 9.24
C ALA A 483 -6.57 -22.35 8.44
N ASP A 484 -7.69 -22.95 8.88
CA ASP A 484 -8.30 -24.07 8.18
C ASP A 484 -9.18 -23.56 7.05
N LEU A 485 -9.17 -24.31 5.94
CA LEU A 485 -10.02 -24.02 4.78
C LEU A 485 -11.50 -24.04 5.19
N GLN A 486 -12.19 -22.92 4.99
CA GLN A 486 -13.58 -22.77 5.41
C GLN A 486 -14.54 -23.60 4.53
N ASP A 487 -15.62 -24.12 5.10
CA ASP A 487 -16.56 -24.99 4.39
C ASP A 487 -17.21 -24.32 3.17
N TRP A 488 -17.47 -23.01 3.26
CA TRP A 488 -17.99 -22.23 2.14
C TRP A 488 -16.96 -21.98 1.02
N ALA A 489 -15.68 -22.22 1.29
CA ALA A 489 -14.58 -22.11 0.32
C ALA A 489 -14.18 -23.45 -0.28
N LYS A 490 -14.67 -24.58 0.27
CA LYS A 490 -14.44 -25.92 -0.28
C LYS A 490 -15.20 -26.08 -1.61
N GLU A 491 -14.64 -26.85 -2.55
CA GLU A 491 -15.32 -27.17 -3.80
C GLU A 491 -16.60 -27.97 -3.52
N GLN A 492 -17.71 -27.54 -4.11
CA GLN A 492 -18.92 -28.36 -4.19
C GLN A 492 -18.74 -29.42 -5.28
N THR A 493 -17.84 -30.35 -5.07
CA THR A 493 -17.54 -31.44 -6.04
C THR A 493 -18.62 -32.52 -6.05
N PHE A 494 -19.66 -32.45 -5.24
CA PHE A 494 -20.58 -33.59 -5.02
C PHE A 494 -22.02 -33.44 -5.46
N THR A 495 -22.47 -32.31 -6.02
CA THR A 495 -23.90 -32.16 -6.38
C THR A 495 -24.26 -32.62 -7.80
N HIS A 496 -23.26 -32.79 -8.69
CA HIS A 496 -23.55 -33.28 -10.06
C HIS A 496 -23.39 -34.79 -10.26
N LEU A 497 -22.70 -35.49 -9.36
CA LEU A 497 -22.58 -36.97 -9.47
C LEU A 497 -23.72 -37.72 -8.81
N SER A 498 -24.44 -37.13 -7.85
CA SER A 498 -25.65 -37.71 -7.26
C SER A 498 -26.89 -37.57 -8.17
N ALA A 499 -27.02 -36.42 -8.85
CA ALA A 499 -28.13 -36.17 -9.78
C ALA A 499 -28.10 -37.08 -11.03
N ASN A 500 -26.92 -37.53 -11.47
CA ASN A 500 -26.77 -38.49 -12.59
C ASN A 500 -26.85 -39.94 -12.15
N ARG A 501 -26.93 -40.24 -10.85
CA ARG A 501 -27.14 -41.60 -10.33
C ARG A 501 -28.61 -41.91 -10.04
N GLU A 502 -29.45 -40.87 -9.89
CA GLU A 502 -30.92 -41.03 -9.72
C GLU A 502 -31.69 -41.04 -11.05
N MET A 503 -31.03 -40.79 -12.18
CA MET A 503 -31.61 -40.89 -13.54
C MET A 503 -31.08 -42.09 -14.35
N ARG A 504 -30.52 -43.12 -13.70
CA ARG A 504 -30.27 -44.46 -14.28
C ARG A 504 -30.97 -45.54 -13.38
#